data_fc54871bc26684e6ba47b65d5e2f2631
#
_entry.id   fc54871bc26684e6ba47b65d5e2f2631
#
_cell.length_a   1.000
_cell.length_b   1.000
_cell.length_c   1.000
_cell.angle_alpha   90.00
_cell.angle_beta   90.00
_cell.angle_gamma   90.00
#
_symmetry.space_group_name_H-M   'P 1'
#
loop_
_entity.id
_entity.type
_entity.pdbx_description
1 polymer ?
#
loop_
_entity_poly.entity_id
_entity_poly.type
_entity_poly.pdbx_seq_one_letter_code
_entity_poly.pdbx_strand_id
1 'polypeptide(L)'
;DPEMSRGLGDVYKRQEYVYLATDPDREGEAISWHLANILDLSLDDKNRVTFNEITKTGVKNGMAHPREIDIDLVNAQQARRILDRLIGYKLSPFVSQKIRRGLSAGRVQSVALRLVVDRENEIRAFKPEEYWTIDAKFTNPPDRKTFGAVLVQDADGNKVGTDKNKIPSKEVSDKMLSDLENAEYVVESVKKGTRKKNPAPPFITSTLQQEASRRLSFQARRTMKAAQELYEGVDVKGLGTVGLITYMRTDSLRISDEARAAGNDFIKNEYGEKYLPSAPRFYKTRGNAQDGHEAIRPSMPN
;
A
#
# COMPACT_ATOMS: atom_id res chain seq x y z
N ASP A 1 7.73 -1.84 34.80
CA ASP A 1 7.59 -1.91 36.26
C ASP A 1 7.79 -3.36 36.70
N PRO A 2 8.84 -3.70 37.51
CA PRO A 2 9.12 -5.06 37.95
C PRO A 2 8.01 -5.69 38.79
N GLU A 3 7.16 -4.89 39.43
CA GLU A 3 6.04 -5.39 40.22
C GLU A 3 4.84 -5.85 39.39
N MET A 4 4.57 -5.19 38.25
CA MET A 4 3.56 -5.65 37.32
C MET A 4 3.94 -6.99 36.67
N SER A 5 5.21 -7.21 36.37
CA SER A 5 5.72 -8.47 35.83
C SER A 5 5.53 -9.66 36.79
N ARG A 6 5.67 -9.42 38.11
CA ARG A 6 5.43 -10.46 39.13
C ARG A 6 3.95 -10.84 39.25
N GLY A 7 3.04 -9.85 39.13
CA GLY A 7 1.60 -10.10 39.18
C GLY A 7 1.08 -10.95 38.03
N LEU A 8 1.61 -10.76 36.81
CA LEU A 8 1.23 -11.59 35.65
C LEU A 8 1.69 -13.05 35.79
N GLY A 9 2.87 -13.31 36.34
CA GLY A 9 3.35 -14.66 36.59
C GLY A 9 2.51 -15.43 37.62
N ASP A 10 2.01 -14.73 38.66
CA ASP A 10 1.13 -15.37 39.65
C ASP A 10 -0.29 -15.59 39.14
N VAL A 11 -0.82 -14.71 38.31
CA VAL A 11 -2.11 -14.87 37.62
C VAL A 11 -2.05 -16.06 36.67
N TYR A 12 -1.00 -16.19 35.87
CA TYR A 12 -0.80 -17.31 34.94
C TYR A 12 -0.83 -18.66 35.64
N LYS A 13 -0.14 -18.81 36.80
CA LYS A 13 -0.06 -20.05 37.54
C LYS A 13 -1.41 -20.53 38.12
N ARG A 14 -2.43 -19.68 38.13
CA ARG A 14 -3.79 -19.98 38.60
C ARG A 14 -4.75 -20.28 37.47
N GLN A 15 -4.30 -20.21 36.20
CA GLN A 15 -5.14 -20.52 35.04
C GLN A 15 -5.10 -22.01 34.70
N GLU A 16 -6.20 -22.55 34.27
CA GLU A 16 -6.28 -23.94 33.77
C GLU A 16 -5.64 -24.07 32.39
N TYR A 17 -5.70 -23.01 31.58
CA TYR A 17 -5.21 -23.02 30.22
C TYR A 17 -4.77 -21.64 29.76
N VAL A 18 -3.70 -21.58 28.98
CA VAL A 18 -3.15 -20.33 28.41
C VAL A 18 -3.14 -20.41 26.89
N TYR A 19 -3.84 -19.49 26.24
CA TYR A 19 -3.80 -19.35 24.79
C TYR A 19 -2.81 -18.26 24.35
N LEU A 20 -2.04 -18.55 23.33
CA LEU A 20 -1.09 -17.64 22.71
C LEU A 20 -1.71 -17.05 21.44
N ALA A 21 -2.22 -15.83 21.54
CA ALA A 21 -3.06 -15.18 20.53
C ALA A 21 -2.36 -14.01 19.82
N THR A 22 -1.07 -14.15 19.55
CA THR A 22 -0.31 -13.15 18.78
C THR A 22 -0.65 -13.23 17.29
N ASP A 23 -0.17 -12.25 16.51
CA ASP A 23 -0.43 -12.14 15.07
C ASP A 23 -0.09 -13.44 14.31
N PRO A 24 -0.80 -13.73 13.19
CA PRO A 24 -0.60 -14.96 12.41
C PRO A 24 0.60 -14.86 11.44
N ASP A 25 1.61 -14.05 11.76
CA ASP A 25 2.84 -13.91 11.00
C ASP A 25 4.04 -14.52 11.76
N ARG A 26 5.22 -14.52 11.13
CA ARG A 26 6.43 -15.08 11.76
C ARG A 26 6.90 -14.30 12.99
N GLU A 27 6.65 -13.01 13.05
CA GLU A 27 6.96 -12.17 14.20
C GLU A 27 6.06 -12.53 15.39
N GLY A 28 4.75 -12.69 15.15
CA GLY A 28 3.78 -13.17 16.15
C GLY A 28 4.06 -14.61 16.59
N GLU A 29 4.46 -15.49 15.67
CA GLU A 29 4.84 -16.86 16.00
C GLU A 29 6.08 -16.90 16.91
N ALA A 30 7.10 -16.09 16.63
CA ALA A 30 8.27 -15.97 17.50
C ALA A 30 7.93 -15.38 18.87
N ILE A 31 7.00 -14.44 18.96
CA ILE A 31 6.50 -13.90 20.23
C ILE A 31 5.81 -14.99 21.02
N SER A 32 4.92 -15.77 20.40
CA SER A 32 4.27 -16.91 21.03
C SER A 32 5.28 -17.93 21.56
N TRP A 33 6.30 -18.26 20.78
CA TRP A 33 7.37 -19.15 21.19
C TRP A 33 8.15 -18.61 22.39
N HIS A 34 8.49 -17.32 22.41
CA HIS A 34 9.14 -16.70 23.56
C HIS A 34 8.24 -16.73 24.81
N LEU A 35 6.95 -16.42 24.66
CA LEU A 35 5.99 -16.52 25.76
C LEU A 35 5.86 -17.92 26.30
N ALA A 36 5.77 -18.94 25.42
CA ALA A 36 5.73 -20.33 25.82
C ALA A 36 6.95 -20.70 26.68
N ASN A 37 8.17 -20.30 26.24
CA ASN A 37 9.39 -20.55 27.02
C ASN A 37 9.42 -19.79 28.38
N ILE A 38 8.91 -18.55 28.43
CA ILE A 38 8.88 -17.78 29.69
C ILE A 38 7.86 -18.34 30.67
N LEU A 39 6.74 -18.80 30.16
CA LEU A 39 5.63 -19.37 30.94
C LEU A 39 5.75 -20.86 31.18
N ASP A 40 6.83 -21.50 30.74
CA ASP A 40 7.08 -22.94 30.86
C ASP A 40 5.95 -23.80 30.29
N LEU A 41 5.43 -23.39 29.10
CA LEU A 41 4.40 -24.12 28.38
C LEU A 41 5.07 -25.12 27.44
N SER A 42 4.43 -26.30 27.26
CA SER A 42 4.89 -27.27 26.26
C SER A 42 4.69 -26.74 24.85
N LEU A 43 5.67 -26.93 23.97
CA LEU A 43 5.58 -26.55 22.56
C LEU A 43 4.67 -27.51 21.76
N ASP A 44 4.41 -28.72 22.31
CA ASP A 44 3.52 -29.71 21.71
C ASP A 44 2.04 -29.46 22.08
N ASP A 45 1.78 -28.48 22.93
CA ASP A 45 0.42 -28.11 23.31
C ASP A 45 -0.27 -27.31 22.22
N LYS A 46 -1.55 -27.61 21.98
CA LYS A 46 -2.39 -26.86 21.06
C LYS A 46 -2.91 -25.57 21.71
N ASN A 47 -2.01 -24.67 22.05
CA ASN A 47 -2.30 -23.41 22.75
C ASN A 47 -2.16 -22.17 21.87
N ARG A 48 -1.71 -22.33 20.63
CA ARG A 48 -1.55 -21.25 19.64
C ARG A 48 -2.87 -21.01 18.90
N VAL A 49 -3.45 -19.82 19.04
CA VAL A 49 -4.62 -19.36 18.29
C VAL A 49 -4.27 -18.18 17.39
N THR A 50 -4.85 -18.13 16.21
CA THR A 50 -4.58 -17.08 15.23
C THR A 50 -5.88 -16.51 14.68
N PHE A 51 -5.89 -15.19 14.47
CA PHE A 51 -7.01 -14.47 13.90
C PHE A 51 -6.52 -13.65 12.72
N ASN A 52 -7.12 -13.83 11.55
CA ASN A 52 -6.83 -13.00 10.37
C ASN A 52 -7.65 -11.69 10.39
N GLU A 53 -8.60 -11.58 11.31
CA GLU A 53 -9.47 -10.43 11.50
C GLU A 53 -9.99 -10.39 12.93
N ILE A 54 -10.14 -9.19 13.48
CA ILE A 54 -10.67 -9.02 14.84
C ILE A 54 -12.19 -8.76 14.76
N THR A 55 -12.90 -9.75 14.25
CA THR A 55 -14.36 -9.81 14.26
C THR A 55 -14.85 -10.87 15.26
N LYS A 56 -16.10 -10.79 15.69
CA LYS A 56 -16.69 -11.80 16.58
C LYS A 56 -16.58 -13.20 16.00
N THR A 57 -16.81 -13.32 14.69
CA THR A 57 -16.71 -14.59 13.94
C THR A 57 -15.26 -15.03 13.81
N GLY A 58 -14.33 -14.15 13.48
CA GLY A 58 -12.90 -14.43 13.35
C GLY A 58 -12.29 -14.93 14.65
N VAL A 59 -12.61 -14.27 15.79
CA VAL A 59 -12.14 -14.68 17.11
C VAL A 59 -12.72 -16.05 17.51
N LYS A 60 -14.03 -16.27 17.32
CA LYS A 60 -14.64 -17.58 17.61
C LYS A 60 -14.02 -18.71 16.79
N ASN A 61 -13.78 -18.49 15.51
CA ASN A 61 -13.17 -19.48 14.62
C ASN A 61 -11.72 -19.77 15.04
N GLY A 62 -10.91 -18.77 15.35
CA GLY A 62 -9.55 -18.97 15.84
C GLY A 62 -9.51 -19.76 17.15
N MET A 63 -10.38 -19.42 18.11
CA MET A 63 -10.51 -20.13 19.38
C MET A 63 -11.01 -21.57 19.23
N ALA A 64 -11.78 -21.87 18.19
CA ALA A 64 -12.26 -23.23 17.91
C ALA A 64 -11.19 -24.13 17.27
N HIS A 65 -10.09 -23.56 16.74
CA HIS A 65 -9.05 -24.28 16.02
C HIS A 65 -7.64 -23.97 16.57
N PRO A 66 -7.38 -24.21 17.84
CA PRO A 66 -6.03 -24.04 18.40
C PRO A 66 -5.07 -25.06 17.79
N ARG A 67 -3.82 -24.64 17.60
CA ARG A 67 -2.76 -25.45 17.02
C ARG A 67 -1.47 -25.39 17.84
N GLU A 68 -0.49 -26.17 17.48
CA GLU A 68 0.87 -26.06 17.96
C GLU A 68 1.56 -24.81 17.37
N ILE A 69 2.65 -24.37 18.02
CA ILE A 69 3.51 -23.31 17.50
C ILE A 69 4.24 -23.81 16.27
N ASP A 70 4.22 -23.04 15.20
CA ASP A 70 4.94 -23.33 13.95
C ASP A 70 6.43 -22.97 14.10
N ILE A 71 7.24 -23.99 14.38
CA ILE A 71 8.67 -23.85 14.60
C ILE A 71 9.42 -23.40 13.33
N ASP A 72 8.91 -23.69 12.14
CA ASP A 72 9.51 -23.24 10.90
C ASP A 72 9.37 -21.72 10.74
N LEU A 73 8.21 -21.16 11.10
CA LEU A 73 8.02 -19.69 11.16
C LEU A 73 8.89 -19.05 12.24
N VAL A 74 9.03 -19.66 13.41
CA VAL A 74 9.95 -19.20 14.47
C VAL A 74 11.38 -19.18 13.95
N ASN A 75 11.85 -20.26 13.32
CA ASN A 75 13.19 -20.39 12.75
C ASN A 75 13.41 -19.36 11.64
N ALA A 76 12.43 -19.10 10.80
CA ALA A 76 12.51 -18.07 9.75
C ALA A 76 12.69 -16.65 10.34
N GLN A 77 12.01 -16.34 11.44
CA GLN A 77 12.18 -15.08 12.17
C GLN A 77 13.56 -14.99 12.82
N GLN A 78 14.01 -16.05 13.49
CA GLN A 78 15.34 -16.12 14.12
C GLN A 78 16.47 -15.98 13.09
N ALA A 79 16.37 -16.69 11.96
CA ALA A 79 17.34 -16.59 10.86
C ALA A 79 17.44 -15.14 10.35
N ARG A 80 16.30 -14.47 10.16
CA ARG A 80 16.28 -13.06 9.75
C ARG A 80 16.96 -12.16 10.78
N ARG A 81 16.66 -12.34 12.06
CA ARG A 81 17.23 -11.55 13.16
C ARG A 81 18.75 -11.74 13.24
N ILE A 82 19.22 -12.99 13.12
CA ILE A 82 20.66 -13.32 13.13
C ILE A 82 21.34 -12.69 11.92
N LEU A 83 20.76 -12.81 10.72
CA LEU A 83 21.30 -12.23 9.49
C LEU A 83 21.42 -10.70 9.59
N ASP A 84 20.36 -10.01 10.03
CA ASP A 84 20.37 -8.55 10.19
C ASP A 84 21.44 -8.12 11.20
N ARG A 85 21.63 -8.89 12.29
CA ARG A 85 22.66 -8.62 13.29
C ARG A 85 24.07 -8.86 12.74
N LEU A 86 24.30 -9.95 12.03
CA LEU A 86 25.59 -10.24 11.42
C LEU A 86 25.99 -9.18 10.39
N ILE A 87 25.07 -8.80 9.51
CA ILE A 87 25.30 -7.73 8.53
C ILE A 87 25.59 -6.40 9.25
N GLY A 88 24.75 -6.01 10.19
CA GLY A 88 24.92 -4.76 10.92
C GLY A 88 26.25 -4.67 11.64
N TYR A 89 26.61 -5.67 12.42
CA TYR A 89 27.81 -5.64 13.27
C TYR A 89 29.12 -5.96 12.54
N LYS A 90 29.09 -6.77 11.48
CA LYS A 90 30.31 -7.11 10.72
C LYS A 90 30.58 -6.16 9.58
N LEU A 91 29.56 -5.78 8.81
CA LEU A 91 29.77 -4.94 7.62
C LEU A 91 29.79 -3.44 7.95
N SER A 92 29.06 -2.97 8.97
CA SER A 92 29.07 -1.54 9.29
C SER A 92 30.45 -1.01 9.67
N PRO A 93 31.23 -1.66 10.58
CA PRO A 93 32.58 -1.24 10.87
C PRO A 93 33.50 -1.27 9.63
N PHE A 94 33.37 -2.31 8.79
CA PHE A 94 34.15 -2.43 7.57
C PHE A 94 33.88 -1.27 6.60
N VAL A 95 32.61 -0.96 6.33
CA VAL A 95 32.20 0.15 5.46
C VAL A 95 32.64 1.50 6.04
N SER A 96 32.50 1.68 7.36
CA SER A 96 32.93 2.88 8.07
C SER A 96 34.43 3.09 7.99
N GLN A 97 35.21 2.03 8.07
CA GLN A 97 36.67 2.09 8.02
C GLN A 97 37.21 2.26 6.58
N LYS A 98 36.65 1.52 5.63
CA LYS A 98 37.19 1.41 4.27
C LYS A 98 36.67 2.46 3.31
N ILE A 99 35.46 2.99 3.51
CA ILE A 99 34.84 3.98 2.62
C ILE A 99 34.82 5.36 3.28
N ARG A 100 34.06 5.52 4.35
CA ARG A 100 33.92 6.79 5.08
C ARG A 100 33.44 6.56 6.49
N ARG A 101 34.06 7.23 7.45
CA ARG A 101 33.66 7.16 8.86
C ARG A 101 32.21 7.54 9.08
N GLY A 102 31.48 6.76 9.86
CA GLY A 102 30.08 6.98 10.19
C GLY A 102 29.09 6.30 9.23
N LEU A 103 29.56 5.65 8.15
CA LEU A 103 28.70 4.82 7.30
C LEU A 103 28.34 3.51 8.00
N SER A 104 27.17 3.00 7.68
CA SER A 104 26.68 1.70 8.14
C SER A 104 26.12 0.88 6.99
N ALA A 105 26.09 -0.43 7.16
CA ALA A 105 25.49 -1.37 6.23
C ALA A 105 24.29 -2.07 6.90
N GLY A 106 23.30 -2.40 6.09
CA GLY A 106 22.13 -3.12 6.55
C GLY A 106 21.32 -3.63 5.37
N ARG A 107 20.65 -4.73 5.54
CA ARG A 107 19.91 -5.42 4.46
C ARG A 107 18.90 -4.50 3.78
N VAL A 108 18.06 -3.77 4.52
CA VAL A 108 17.05 -2.88 3.96
C VAL A 108 17.67 -1.63 3.33
N GLN A 109 18.58 -0.98 4.05
CA GLN A 109 19.22 0.26 3.56
C GLN A 109 20.09 0.04 2.32
N SER A 110 20.75 -1.12 2.20
CA SER A 110 21.57 -1.43 1.03
C SER A 110 20.70 -1.62 -0.23
N VAL A 111 19.55 -2.28 -0.09
CA VAL A 111 18.59 -2.42 -1.21
C VAL A 111 18.01 -1.06 -1.59
N ALA A 112 17.61 -0.26 -0.62
CA ALA A 112 17.07 1.09 -0.87
C ALA A 112 18.10 1.98 -1.59
N LEU A 113 19.36 1.95 -1.13
CA LEU A 113 20.45 2.68 -1.79
C LEU A 113 20.66 2.20 -3.23
N ARG A 114 20.64 0.88 -3.46
CA ARG A 114 20.79 0.30 -4.82
C ARG A 114 19.70 0.82 -5.77
N LEU A 115 18.44 0.83 -5.34
CA LEU A 115 17.33 1.36 -6.16
C LEU A 115 17.53 2.85 -6.51
N VAL A 116 18.01 3.66 -5.56
CA VAL A 116 18.31 5.08 -5.81
C VAL A 116 19.48 5.23 -6.78
N VAL A 117 20.55 4.46 -6.62
CA VAL A 117 21.71 4.51 -7.52
C VAL A 117 21.35 4.05 -8.93
N ASP A 118 20.59 2.98 -9.06
CA ASP A 118 20.15 2.49 -10.37
C ASP A 118 19.31 3.56 -11.08
N ARG A 119 18.40 4.20 -10.36
CA ARG A 119 17.60 5.32 -10.92
C ARG A 119 18.46 6.53 -11.32
N GLU A 120 19.43 6.89 -10.50
CA GLU A 120 20.36 7.97 -10.81
C GLU A 120 21.20 7.65 -12.07
N ASN A 121 21.62 6.40 -12.22
CA ASN A 121 22.35 5.96 -13.42
C ASN A 121 21.47 6.04 -14.68
N GLU A 122 20.16 5.68 -14.58
CA GLU A 122 19.20 5.89 -15.67
C GLU A 122 19.08 7.36 -16.05
N ILE A 123 18.98 8.25 -15.04
CA ILE A 123 18.90 9.72 -15.26
C ILE A 123 20.16 10.23 -15.96
N ARG A 124 21.35 9.80 -15.51
CA ARG A 124 22.62 10.20 -16.11
C ARG A 124 22.84 9.65 -17.53
N ALA A 125 22.30 8.48 -17.80
CA ALA A 125 22.36 7.85 -19.12
C ALA A 125 21.30 8.42 -20.09
N PHE A 126 20.31 9.15 -19.58
CA PHE A 126 19.25 9.73 -20.40
C PHE A 126 19.79 10.75 -21.38
N LYS A 127 19.54 10.53 -22.66
CA LYS A 127 19.83 11.48 -23.73
C LYS A 127 18.54 12.19 -24.11
N PRO A 128 18.44 13.51 -23.85
CA PRO A 128 17.25 14.26 -24.27
C PRO A 128 17.17 14.29 -25.79
N GLU A 129 16.01 13.98 -26.32
CA GLU A 129 15.68 14.10 -27.75
C GLU A 129 14.68 15.23 -27.92
N GLU A 130 15.00 16.18 -28.76
CA GLU A 130 14.10 17.25 -29.12
C GLU A 130 12.97 16.71 -30.01
N TYR A 131 11.75 17.10 -29.72
CA TYR A 131 10.59 16.81 -30.56
C TYR A 131 9.60 17.97 -30.49
N TRP A 132 8.74 18.04 -31.46
CA TRP A 132 7.77 19.11 -31.63
C TRP A 132 6.35 18.56 -31.58
N THR A 133 5.41 19.35 -31.05
CA THR A 133 3.96 19.10 -31.12
C THR A 133 3.28 20.33 -31.73
N ILE A 134 2.22 20.12 -32.45
CA ILE A 134 1.40 21.20 -32.97
C ILE A 134 0.04 21.16 -32.28
N ASP A 135 -0.20 22.23 -31.53
CA ASP A 135 -1.42 22.42 -30.77
C ASP A 135 -2.20 23.58 -31.34
N ALA A 136 -3.49 23.46 -31.57
CA ALA A 136 -4.37 24.49 -32.04
C ALA A 136 -5.47 24.83 -31.03
N LYS A 137 -5.89 26.08 -31.02
CA LYS A 137 -7.09 26.53 -30.29
C LYS A 137 -8.12 27.02 -31.31
N PHE A 138 -9.26 26.37 -31.32
CA PHE A 138 -10.39 26.74 -32.16
C PHE A 138 -11.47 27.40 -31.33
N THR A 139 -12.18 28.37 -31.95
CA THR A 139 -13.33 29.02 -31.36
C THR A 139 -14.55 28.77 -32.23
N ASN A 140 -15.62 28.25 -31.65
CA ASN A 140 -16.89 28.08 -32.36
C ASN A 140 -17.61 29.44 -32.42
N PRO A 141 -17.87 29.99 -33.63
CA PRO A 141 -18.44 31.31 -33.76
C PRO A 141 -19.75 31.58 -32.99
N PRO A 142 -20.74 30.65 -32.97
CA PRO A 142 -21.99 30.98 -32.28
C PRO A 142 -21.83 31.11 -30.76
N ASP A 143 -21.03 30.22 -30.13
CA ASP A 143 -20.95 30.09 -28.68
C ASP A 143 -19.72 30.76 -28.07
N ARG A 144 -18.78 31.23 -28.87
CA ARG A 144 -17.43 31.72 -28.46
C ARG A 144 -16.69 30.80 -27.50
N LYS A 145 -17.06 29.51 -27.49
CA LYS A 145 -16.36 28.50 -26.70
C LYS A 145 -15.11 28.05 -27.42
N THR A 146 -13.98 28.11 -26.73
CA THR A 146 -12.71 27.62 -27.23
C THR A 146 -12.51 26.16 -26.86
N PHE A 147 -11.94 25.38 -27.78
CA PHE A 147 -11.48 24.03 -27.52
C PHE A 147 -10.07 23.82 -28.10
N GLY A 148 -9.29 22.96 -27.44
CA GLY A 148 -7.96 22.61 -27.90
C GLY A 148 -8.01 21.42 -28.84
N ALA A 149 -7.11 21.40 -29.82
CA ALA A 149 -6.86 20.28 -30.70
C ALA A 149 -5.36 20.02 -30.80
N VAL A 150 -4.97 18.81 -31.09
CA VAL A 150 -3.57 18.39 -31.27
C VAL A 150 -3.47 17.72 -32.63
N LEU A 151 -2.42 18.04 -33.40
CA LEU A 151 -2.16 17.37 -34.66
C LEU A 151 -1.79 15.90 -34.39
N VAL A 152 -2.54 14.96 -34.98
CA VAL A 152 -2.35 13.52 -34.79
C VAL A 152 -1.97 12.76 -36.04
N GLN A 153 -2.09 13.43 -37.22
CA GLN A 153 -1.84 12.82 -38.52
C GLN A 153 -1.36 13.89 -39.50
N ASP A 154 -0.40 13.54 -40.35
CA ASP A 154 0.06 14.40 -41.45
C ASP A 154 -0.83 14.26 -42.71
N ALA A 155 -0.49 15.00 -43.78
CA ALA A 155 -1.22 14.98 -45.05
C ALA A 155 -1.17 13.62 -45.77
N ASP A 156 -0.14 12.83 -45.51
CA ASP A 156 0.08 11.51 -46.11
C ASP A 156 -0.60 10.39 -45.28
N GLY A 157 -1.30 10.74 -44.21
CA GLY A 157 -1.97 9.80 -43.33
C GLY A 157 -1.10 9.16 -42.26
N ASN A 158 0.16 9.58 -42.11
CA ASN A 158 1.03 9.06 -41.07
C ASN A 158 0.71 9.70 -39.70
N LYS A 159 0.71 8.90 -38.67
CA LYS A 159 0.50 9.42 -37.31
C LYS A 159 1.69 10.29 -36.89
N VAL A 160 1.42 11.45 -36.33
CA VAL A 160 2.43 12.37 -35.80
C VAL A 160 2.04 12.85 -34.39
N GLY A 161 2.98 13.48 -33.68
CA GLY A 161 2.73 14.07 -32.37
C GLY A 161 2.53 13.05 -31.22
N THR A 162 2.92 11.79 -31.43
CA THR A 162 2.89 10.75 -30.38
C THR A 162 4.30 10.36 -29.98
N ASP A 163 4.46 9.69 -28.80
CA ASP A 163 5.78 9.22 -28.31
C ASP A 163 6.53 8.33 -29.33
N LYS A 164 5.80 7.66 -30.21
CA LYS A 164 6.37 6.78 -31.25
C LYS A 164 6.62 7.50 -32.56
N ASN A 165 5.88 8.56 -32.86
CA ASN A 165 5.91 9.30 -34.13
C ASN A 165 6.06 10.79 -33.83
N LYS A 166 7.22 11.16 -33.35
CA LYS A 166 7.59 12.54 -33.00
C LYS A 166 7.81 13.37 -34.25
N ILE A 167 7.49 14.65 -34.21
CA ILE A 167 7.94 15.61 -35.23
C ILE A 167 9.41 15.94 -34.90
N PRO A 168 10.37 15.54 -35.74
CA PRO A 168 11.78 15.44 -35.33
C PRO A 168 12.53 16.75 -35.31
N SER A 169 12.06 17.77 -36.04
CA SER A 169 12.75 19.06 -36.10
C SER A 169 11.80 20.24 -36.28
N LYS A 170 12.35 21.43 -36.04
CA LYS A 170 11.63 22.69 -36.23
C LYS A 170 11.21 22.89 -37.67
N GLU A 171 12.08 22.57 -38.63
CA GLU A 171 11.81 22.74 -40.07
C GLU A 171 10.61 21.92 -40.51
N VAL A 172 10.48 20.68 -40.03
CA VAL A 172 9.32 19.83 -40.30
C VAL A 172 8.05 20.39 -39.64
N SER A 173 8.17 20.91 -38.42
CA SER A 173 7.07 21.56 -37.74
C SER A 173 6.63 22.84 -38.43
N ASP A 174 7.57 23.69 -38.85
CA ASP A 174 7.29 24.96 -39.56
C ASP A 174 6.62 24.70 -40.90
N LYS A 175 7.02 23.65 -41.63
CA LYS A 175 6.37 23.25 -42.88
C LYS A 175 4.92 22.84 -42.63
N MET A 176 4.67 21.98 -41.63
CA MET A 176 3.30 21.56 -41.28
C MET A 176 2.44 22.75 -40.82
N LEU A 177 3.02 23.73 -40.10
CA LEU A 177 2.31 24.95 -39.70
C LEU A 177 1.92 25.80 -40.92
N SER A 178 2.84 25.97 -41.89
CA SER A 178 2.54 26.68 -43.14
C SER A 178 1.40 26.04 -43.92
N ASP A 179 1.35 24.71 -43.97
CA ASP A 179 0.26 23.96 -44.64
C ASP A 179 -1.08 24.15 -43.91
N LEU A 180 -1.06 24.41 -42.61
CA LEU A 180 -2.24 24.60 -41.76
C LEU A 180 -2.77 26.02 -41.71
N GLU A 181 -1.95 27.07 -42.03
CA GLU A 181 -2.34 28.47 -41.90
C GLU A 181 -3.54 28.89 -42.73
N ASN A 182 -3.71 28.29 -43.91
CA ASN A 182 -4.81 28.59 -44.84
C ASN A 182 -5.76 27.42 -45.02
N ALA A 183 -5.71 26.42 -44.14
CA ALA A 183 -6.54 25.24 -44.23
C ALA A 183 -7.98 25.50 -43.72
N GLU A 184 -8.95 24.87 -44.37
CA GLU A 184 -10.31 24.84 -43.87
C GLU A 184 -10.44 23.72 -42.80
N TYR A 185 -10.99 24.07 -41.64
CA TYR A 185 -11.13 23.14 -40.52
C TYR A 185 -12.58 22.65 -40.39
N VAL A 186 -12.77 21.37 -40.57
CA VAL A 186 -14.08 20.73 -40.51
C VAL A 186 -14.11 19.66 -39.45
N VAL A 187 -15.19 19.61 -38.66
CA VAL A 187 -15.43 18.53 -37.71
C VAL A 187 -15.94 17.29 -38.46
N GLU A 188 -15.06 16.35 -38.74
CA GLU A 188 -15.41 15.13 -39.49
C GLU A 188 -16.32 14.20 -38.68
N SER A 189 -15.99 13.97 -37.41
CA SER A 189 -16.77 13.07 -36.57
C SER A 189 -16.73 13.46 -35.10
N VAL A 190 -17.84 13.18 -34.37
CA VAL A 190 -17.92 13.34 -32.91
C VAL A 190 -18.29 11.99 -32.29
N LYS A 191 -17.33 11.41 -31.55
CA LYS A 191 -17.57 10.16 -30.82
C LYS A 191 -17.82 10.48 -29.34
N LYS A 192 -19.05 10.27 -28.90
CA LYS A 192 -19.42 10.35 -27.47
C LYS A 192 -19.24 8.99 -26.83
N GLY A 193 -18.48 8.95 -25.75
CA GLY A 193 -18.25 7.72 -24.99
C GLY A 193 -18.24 7.98 -23.49
N THR A 194 -18.47 6.93 -22.73
CA THR A 194 -18.36 6.96 -21.28
C THR A 194 -17.12 6.18 -20.84
N ARG A 195 -16.29 6.76 -20.01
CA ARG A 195 -15.17 6.07 -19.40
C ARG A 195 -15.54 5.65 -17.98
N LYS A 196 -15.62 4.34 -17.75
CA LYS A 196 -15.81 3.82 -16.38
C LYS A 196 -14.51 3.99 -15.58
N LYS A 197 -14.60 4.68 -14.46
CA LYS A 197 -13.50 4.77 -13.49
C LYS A 197 -13.81 3.82 -12.33
N ASN A 198 -13.01 2.77 -12.22
CA ASN A 198 -13.13 1.84 -11.10
C ASN A 198 -12.58 2.47 -9.81
N PRO A 199 -13.16 2.17 -8.64
CA PRO A 199 -12.58 2.57 -7.36
C PRO A 199 -11.20 1.91 -7.17
N ALA A 200 -10.34 2.60 -6.42
CA ALA A 200 -9.05 2.06 -6.03
C ALA A 200 -9.22 0.87 -5.08
N PRO A 201 -8.23 -0.03 -5.00
CA PRO A 201 -8.17 -1.05 -3.95
C PRO A 201 -8.19 -0.43 -2.55
N PRO A 202 -8.56 -1.19 -1.53
CA PRO A 202 -8.38 -0.80 -0.14
C PRO A 202 -6.92 -0.46 0.15
N PHE A 203 -6.67 0.31 1.20
CA PHE A 203 -5.32 0.71 1.55
C PHE A 203 -4.48 -0.44 2.08
N ILE A 204 -3.25 -0.49 1.62
CA ILE A 204 -2.11 -1.16 2.27
C ILE A 204 -1.15 -0.08 2.78
N THR A 205 -0.16 -0.43 3.58
CA THR A 205 0.80 0.53 4.16
C THR A 205 1.35 1.51 3.12
N SER A 206 1.80 1.01 1.98
CA SER A 206 2.42 1.86 0.96
C SER A 206 1.43 2.80 0.27
N THR A 207 0.21 2.34 -0.04
CA THR A 207 -0.81 3.18 -0.69
C THR A 207 -1.40 4.20 0.27
N LEU A 208 -1.54 3.86 1.57
CA LEU A 208 -1.90 4.83 2.61
C LEU A 208 -0.87 5.96 2.69
N GLN A 209 0.41 5.64 2.73
CA GLN A 209 1.49 6.64 2.76
C GLN A 209 1.49 7.52 1.50
N GLN A 210 1.30 6.93 0.32
CA GLN A 210 1.21 7.68 -0.94
C GLN A 210 0.02 8.65 -0.96
N GLU A 211 -1.13 8.20 -0.52
CA GLU A 211 -2.34 9.03 -0.54
C GLU A 211 -2.27 10.14 0.53
N ALA A 212 -1.73 9.84 1.71
CA ALA A 212 -1.47 10.85 2.74
C ALA A 212 -0.44 11.89 2.28
N SER A 213 0.58 11.47 1.53
CA SER A 213 1.54 12.39 0.93
C SER A 213 0.88 13.31 -0.12
N ARG A 214 0.06 12.75 -1.01
CA ARG A 214 -0.61 13.52 -2.08
C ARG A 214 -1.64 14.50 -1.55
N ARG A 215 -2.46 14.09 -0.57
CA ARG A 215 -3.61 14.89 -0.10
C ARG A 215 -3.30 15.76 1.10
N LEU A 216 -2.42 15.30 1.98
CA LEU A 216 -2.13 15.95 3.26
C LEU A 216 -0.70 16.46 3.37
N SER A 217 0.13 16.21 2.35
CA SER A 217 1.57 16.51 2.35
C SER A 217 2.31 15.87 3.56
N PHE A 218 1.82 14.72 4.02
CA PHE A 218 2.43 14.01 5.14
C PHE A 218 3.64 13.20 4.66
N GLN A 219 4.72 13.25 5.44
CA GLN A 219 5.82 12.30 5.31
C GLN A 219 5.40 10.93 5.86
N ALA A 220 6.03 9.86 5.38
CA ALA A 220 5.74 8.49 5.79
C ALA A 220 5.73 8.30 7.32
N ARG A 221 6.69 8.90 8.04
CA ARG A 221 6.77 8.83 9.51
C ARG A 221 5.54 9.43 10.18
N ARG A 222 5.07 10.60 9.71
CA ARG A 222 3.88 11.25 10.25
C ARG A 222 2.62 10.44 9.96
N THR A 223 2.50 9.90 8.76
CA THR A 223 1.38 9.02 8.36
C THR A 223 1.32 7.80 9.26
N MET A 224 2.46 7.12 9.47
CA MET A 224 2.47 5.91 10.30
C MET A 224 2.23 6.19 11.78
N LYS A 225 2.66 7.34 12.29
CA LYS A 225 2.34 7.75 13.67
C LYS A 225 0.84 7.96 13.84
N ALA A 226 0.20 8.72 12.95
CA ALA A 226 -1.25 8.96 13.00
C ALA A 226 -2.04 7.66 12.83
N ALA A 227 -1.61 6.77 11.93
CA ALA A 227 -2.24 5.47 11.74
C ALA A 227 -2.12 4.58 12.99
N GLN A 228 -0.97 4.62 13.68
CA GLN A 228 -0.76 3.91 14.94
C GLN A 228 -1.72 4.40 16.03
N GLU A 229 -1.84 5.72 16.19
CA GLU A 229 -2.76 6.34 17.16
C GLU A 229 -4.23 5.95 16.86
N LEU A 230 -4.64 5.97 15.59
CA LEU A 230 -5.98 5.55 15.17
C LEU A 230 -6.25 4.06 15.40
N TYR A 231 -5.22 3.22 15.28
CA TYR A 231 -5.34 1.78 15.53
C TYR A 231 -5.38 1.46 17.02
N GLU A 232 -4.46 2.05 17.82
CA GLU A 232 -4.39 1.81 19.28
C GLU A 232 -5.60 2.35 20.01
N GLY A 233 -6.23 3.38 19.47
CA GLY A 233 -7.46 3.96 19.97
C GLY A 233 -7.34 5.45 20.27
N VAL A 234 -8.39 6.15 19.95
CA VAL A 234 -8.59 7.55 20.30
C VAL A 234 -9.86 7.70 21.13
N ASP A 235 -9.88 8.70 22.00
CA ASP A 235 -11.06 8.97 22.81
C ASP A 235 -12.16 9.61 21.94
N VAL A 236 -13.26 8.89 21.77
CA VAL A 236 -14.42 9.33 21.01
C VAL A 236 -15.57 9.60 21.98
N LYS A 237 -16.09 10.82 21.94
CA LYS A 237 -17.18 11.26 22.83
C LYS A 237 -18.37 10.28 22.74
N GLY A 238 -18.70 9.69 23.87
CA GLY A 238 -19.82 8.74 23.98
C GLY A 238 -19.48 7.27 23.73
N LEU A 239 -18.26 6.97 23.21
CA LEU A 239 -17.79 5.61 22.96
C LEU A 239 -16.56 5.24 23.79
N GLY A 240 -15.87 6.23 24.39
CA GLY A 240 -14.59 6.04 25.08
C GLY A 240 -13.44 5.83 24.09
N THR A 241 -12.38 5.16 24.53
CA THR A 241 -11.20 4.88 23.69
C THR A 241 -11.47 3.73 22.75
N VAL A 242 -11.51 4.01 21.44
CA VAL A 242 -11.78 3.02 20.38
C VAL A 242 -10.78 3.09 19.25
N GLY A 243 -10.37 1.93 18.74
CA GLY A 243 -9.57 1.82 17.53
C GLY A 243 -10.43 2.09 16.30
N LEU A 244 -10.06 3.08 15.51
CA LEU A 244 -10.84 3.56 14.37
C LEU A 244 -10.47 2.92 13.04
N ILE A 245 -9.32 2.26 12.95
CA ILE A 245 -8.86 1.56 11.75
C ILE A 245 -8.35 0.17 12.09
N THR A 246 -8.32 -0.71 11.08
CA THR A 246 -7.63 -2.01 11.15
C THR A 246 -6.11 -1.83 11.19
N TYR A 247 -5.37 -2.91 11.42
CA TYR A 247 -3.91 -2.87 11.55
C TYR A 247 -3.23 -2.24 10.32
N MET A 248 -2.40 -1.22 10.54
CA MET A 248 -1.84 -0.37 9.48
C MET A 248 -0.56 -0.89 8.84
N ARG A 249 0.05 -1.95 9.37
CA ARG A 249 1.23 -2.57 8.77
C ARG A 249 0.83 -3.84 8.04
N THR A 250 0.22 -3.67 6.89
CA THR A 250 -0.31 -4.76 6.07
C THR A 250 -0.03 -4.50 4.59
N ASP A 251 0.15 -5.57 3.85
CA ASP A 251 0.20 -5.59 2.39
C ASP A 251 -0.99 -6.36 1.78
N SER A 252 -1.92 -6.81 2.64
CA SER A 252 -3.16 -7.48 2.25
C SER A 252 -4.20 -6.50 1.72
N LEU A 253 -4.89 -6.90 0.67
CA LEU A 253 -6.05 -6.19 0.10
C LEU A 253 -7.38 -6.84 0.51
N ARG A 254 -7.34 -7.84 1.41
CA ARG A 254 -8.50 -8.56 1.88
C ARG A 254 -9.37 -7.67 2.78
N ILE A 255 -10.68 -7.79 2.63
CA ILE A 255 -11.69 -7.24 3.55
C ILE A 255 -12.55 -8.41 3.98
N SER A 256 -12.84 -8.54 5.28
CA SER A 256 -13.75 -9.56 5.80
C SER A 256 -15.16 -9.41 5.21
N ASP A 257 -15.89 -10.52 5.14
CA ASP A 257 -17.27 -10.49 4.63
C ASP A 257 -18.19 -9.69 5.53
N GLU A 258 -17.97 -9.71 6.84
CA GLU A 258 -18.69 -8.92 7.83
C GLU A 258 -18.48 -7.40 7.57
N ALA A 259 -17.22 -6.96 7.40
CA ALA A 259 -16.91 -5.57 7.11
C ALA A 259 -17.44 -5.11 5.74
N ARG A 260 -17.44 -6.00 4.75
CA ARG A 260 -18.00 -5.72 3.43
C ARG A 260 -19.50 -5.55 3.51
N ALA A 261 -20.20 -6.38 4.24
CA ALA A 261 -21.64 -6.26 4.45
C ALA A 261 -21.99 -4.94 5.13
N ALA A 262 -21.31 -4.61 6.25
CA ALA A 262 -21.49 -3.36 6.96
C ALA A 262 -21.22 -2.12 6.08
N GLY A 263 -20.14 -2.16 5.28
CA GLY A 263 -19.84 -1.09 4.33
C GLY A 263 -20.90 -0.93 3.22
N ASN A 264 -21.44 -2.03 2.71
CA ASN A 264 -22.52 -2.00 1.73
C ASN A 264 -23.81 -1.41 2.33
N ASP A 265 -24.16 -1.80 3.55
CA ASP A 265 -25.32 -1.26 4.25
C ASP A 265 -25.17 0.26 4.50
N PHE A 266 -23.98 0.69 4.92
CA PHE A 266 -23.68 2.12 5.06
C PHE A 266 -23.83 2.86 3.73
N ILE A 267 -23.24 2.36 2.63
CA ILE A 267 -23.37 2.99 1.31
C ILE A 267 -24.82 3.05 0.87
N LYS A 268 -25.59 2.00 1.09
CA LYS A 268 -27.00 1.94 0.73
C LYS A 268 -27.82 2.99 1.48
N ASN A 269 -27.59 3.12 2.78
CA ASN A 269 -28.33 4.02 3.65
C ASN A 269 -27.99 5.50 3.41
N GLU A 270 -26.68 5.81 3.26
CA GLU A 270 -26.23 7.20 3.15
C GLU A 270 -26.26 7.74 1.71
N TYR A 271 -25.97 6.89 0.71
CA TYR A 271 -25.80 7.33 -0.68
C TYR A 271 -26.84 6.73 -1.64
N GLY A 272 -27.48 5.64 -1.25
CA GLY A 272 -28.49 4.95 -2.04
C GLY A 272 -27.93 3.78 -2.86
N GLU A 273 -28.84 2.89 -3.24
CA GLU A 273 -28.55 1.59 -3.88
C GLU A 273 -27.78 1.69 -5.20
N LYS A 274 -27.95 2.79 -5.95
CA LYS A 274 -27.25 3.04 -7.22
C LYS A 274 -25.70 3.13 -7.08
N TYR A 275 -25.21 3.34 -5.87
CA TYR A 275 -23.78 3.42 -5.58
C TYR A 275 -23.18 2.05 -5.21
N LEU A 276 -24.02 1.04 -5.02
CA LEU A 276 -23.55 -0.32 -4.78
C LEU A 276 -23.09 -0.97 -6.09
N PRO A 277 -21.97 -1.70 -6.07
CA PRO A 277 -21.57 -2.49 -7.23
C PRO A 277 -22.52 -3.68 -7.42
N SER A 278 -22.80 -4.05 -8.67
CA SER A 278 -23.65 -5.21 -9.01
C SER A 278 -23.06 -6.56 -8.57
N ALA A 279 -21.75 -6.61 -8.33
CA ALA A 279 -21.03 -7.77 -7.81
C ALA A 279 -19.91 -7.32 -6.87
N PRO A 280 -19.58 -8.13 -5.84
CA PRO A 280 -18.45 -7.83 -4.94
C PRO A 280 -17.14 -7.67 -5.73
N ARG A 281 -16.35 -6.66 -5.37
CA ARG A 281 -15.04 -6.43 -5.97
C ARG A 281 -13.97 -7.13 -5.15
N PHE A 282 -13.16 -7.91 -5.82
CA PHE A 282 -12.00 -8.58 -5.24
C PHE A 282 -10.73 -8.03 -5.88
N TYR A 283 -9.71 -7.80 -5.05
CA TYR A 283 -8.41 -7.33 -5.49
C TYR A 283 -7.37 -8.41 -5.15
N LYS A 284 -6.57 -8.78 -6.15
CA LYS A 284 -5.50 -9.76 -5.92
C LYS A 284 -4.34 -9.11 -5.19
N THR A 285 -3.96 -9.66 -4.06
CA THR A 285 -2.72 -9.35 -3.37
C THR A 285 -1.54 -9.85 -4.19
N ARG A 286 -0.44 -9.10 -4.27
CA ARG A 286 0.76 -9.55 -5.00
C ARG A 286 1.44 -10.71 -4.26
N GLY A 287 1.89 -11.70 -5.00
CA GLY A 287 2.16 -13.09 -4.64
C GLY A 287 3.14 -13.45 -3.51
N ASN A 288 3.57 -12.52 -2.64
CA ASN A 288 4.37 -12.80 -1.46
C ASN A 288 3.87 -12.05 -0.21
N ALA A 289 2.63 -11.58 -0.24
CA ALA A 289 2.04 -10.94 0.92
C ALA A 289 1.72 -12.00 1.98
N GLN A 290 2.06 -11.74 3.23
CA GLN A 290 1.58 -12.52 4.35
C GLN A 290 0.10 -12.18 4.57
N ASP A 291 -0.81 -13.07 4.20
CA ASP A 291 -2.27 -12.88 4.35
C ASP A 291 -2.75 -12.91 5.82
N GLY A 292 -1.87 -12.52 6.75
CA GLY A 292 -2.14 -12.50 8.18
C GLY A 292 -3.12 -11.42 8.65
N HIS A 293 -3.36 -10.40 7.83
CA HIS A 293 -4.17 -9.23 8.19
C HIS A 293 -5.18 -8.88 7.11
N GLU A 294 -6.13 -8.00 7.46
CA GLU A 294 -6.98 -7.30 6.50
C GLU A 294 -6.26 -6.08 5.91
N ALA A 295 -6.85 -5.52 4.85
CA ALA A 295 -6.51 -4.19 4.36
C ALA A 295 -6.81 -3.11 5.42
N ILE A 296 -6.18 -1.94 5.28
CA ILE A 296 -6.44 -0.80 6.17
C ILE A 296 -7.81 -0.21 5.81
N ARG A 297 -8.72 -0.24 6.74
CA ARG A 297 -10.09 0.28 6.61
C ARG A 297 -10.58 0.85 7.95
N PRO A 298 -11.63 1.66 7.96
CA PRO A 298 -12.34 1.98 9.19
C PRO A 298 -12.82 0.72 9.89
N SER A 299 -12.70 0.69 11.22
CA SER A 299 -13.22 -0.42 12.04
C SER A 299 -14.74 -0.38 12.13
N MET A 300 -15.31 0.85 12.12
CA MET A 300 -16.74 1.10 12.11
C MET A 300 -17.08 2.02 10.94
N PRO A 301 -18.04 1.68 10.07
CA PRO A 301 -18.44 2.53 8.95
C PRO A 301 -19.34 3.70 9.34
N ASN A 302 -19.85 3.75 10.58
CA ASN A 302 -20.81 4.76 11.08
C ASN A 302 -20.13 5.81 11.92
#